data_09ff58d89e9893fd738d6803aa2dc209
#
_entry.id   09ff58d89e9893fd738d6803aa2dc209
#
_cell.length_a   1.000
_cell.length_b   1.000
_cell.length_c   1.000
_cell.angle_alpha   90.00
_cell.angle_beta   90.00
_cell.angle_gamma   90.00
#
_symmetry.space_group_name_H-M   'P 1'
#
loop_
_entity.id
_entity.type
_entity.pdbx_description
1 polymer ?
#
loop_
_entity_poly.entity_id
_entity_poly.type
_entity_poly.pdbx_seq_one_letter_code
_entity_poly.pdbx_strand_id
1 'polypeptide(L)'
;MTERTRDGGAGSHADGTESDSRSASRSGAVSRRAALGAGVAALTTLAGCSSLSGGDDGPDRTYDTEALRAVPGESVPTPPSTLPISVPAEQFTAHEERTRELLDAVPSEPSLPNGHVAQRIAGEREQIASELTEGVASGADTGTVRLGRWRHVRADAAEVAGQYRAATGDVSREAVRTTRERLRQSVHEFQIDWRYVAPDPAAAVALHDEVETLIGVAERATRPRRQFPVDPVANVRLAADLLAELERGAAALDDARALVTAMRTAGDDLAGYRPQVAAAASRLDRVVDVTHERVREYVDRDGTDPNTFFERDVGDTPAVWLFDQARDDLSWRLDDLDAARDAGQTATAVREAAFLLTGYETLADADDAIESEAAVTTPPADAGAIEAHRDRAVDALETAVAATPHAVSRWLARRAADEIRRGDRRLKEAEGTDVYTVDRATGAYGWVRLFAETIPETTAFVGSVLADPDVATPGYGEE
;
A
#
# COMPACT_ATOMS: atom_id res chain seq x y z
N MET A 1 54.05 31.29 28.24
CA MET A 1 54.26 32.60 27.58
C MET A 1 53.10 32.74 26.62
N THR A 2 52.11 33.49 26.72
CA THR A 2 51.67 34.63 27.51
C THR A 2 50.16 34.60 27.58
N GLU A 3 49.65 34.59 28.75
CA GLU A 3 48.44 35.16 29.28
C GLU A 3 48.06 36.53 28.64
N ARG A 4 46.80 36.76 28.45
CA ARG A 4 46.11 37.95 28.94
C ARG A 4 44.62 37.81 28.97
N THR A 5 44.15 37.86 30.17
CA THR A 5 42.89 38.16 30.82
C THR A 5 42.36 39.57 30.55
N ARG A 6 41.06 39.70 30.91
CA ARG A 6 40.27 40.91 31.33
C ARG A 6 39.36 41.48 30.25
N ASP A 7 38.19 41.97 30.54
CA ASP A 7 37.31 42.13 31.69
C ASP A 7 36.03 42.81 31.19
N GLY A 8 34.87 42.48 31.70
CA GLY A 8 34.01 43.35 32.42
C GLY A 8 33.06 44.23 31.60
N GLY A 9 31.78 44.06 31.85
CA GLY A 9 30.77 45.06 31.50
C GLY A 9 29.36 44.61 31.80
N ALA A 10 28.92 44.74 33.03
CA ALA A 10 27.53 44.64 33.46
C ALA A 10 26.76 45.87 33.05
N GLY A 11 25.49 45.70 32.67
CA GLY A 11 24.56 46.81 32.44
C GLY A 11 23.12 46.30 32.49
N SER A 12 22.48 46.47 33.62
CA SER A 12 21.08 46.24 33.97
C SER A 12 20.19 47.35 33.40
N HIS A 13 18.94 47.03 33.13
CA HIS A 13 17.62 47.60 33.43
C HIS A 13 16.62 47.20 32.35
N ALA A 14 15.63 46.44 32.66
CA ALA A 14 14.35 46.75 33.30
C ALA A 14 13.26 47.20 32.33
N ASP A 15 12.19 46.45 32.42
CA ASP A 15 10.78 46.83 32.32
C ASP A 15 10.09 46.93 30.95
N GLY A 16 8.95 46.22 30.90
CA GLY A 16 7.87 46.54 29.97
C GLY A 16 7.11 45.31 29.42
N THR A 17 6.31 44.67 30.27
CA THR A 17 4.94 44.19 30.00
C THR A 17 4.45 44.26 28.54
N GLU A 18 4.05 43.17 27.92
CA GLU A 18 2.65 42.83 27.74
C GLU A 18 2.49 41.51 26.98
N SER A 19 1.62 40.71 27.51
CA SER A 19 1.05 39.48 27.03
C SER A 19 0.47 39.58 25.61
N ASP A 20 0.81 38.64 24.74
CA ASP A 20 -0.19 38.13 23.79
C ASP A 20 0.01 36.67 23.55
N SER A 21 -0.90 35.92 24.14
CA SER A 21 -1.06 34.47 24.02
C SER A 21 -1.64 34.12 22.66
N ARG A 22 -0.83 33.67 21.73
CA ARG A 22 -1.30 32.92 20.55
C ARG A 22 -0.95 31.44 20.72
N SER A 23 -1.94 30.73 21.24
CA SER A 23 -1.98 29.26 21.21
C SER A 23 -1.99 28.77 19.77
N ALA A 24 -0.86 28.29 19.30
CA ALA A 24 -0.78 27.48 18.09
C ALA A 24 -1.28 26.08 18.44
N SER A 25 -2.52 25.79 18.07
CA SER A 25 -3.07 24.43 18.03
C SER A 25 -2.30 23.63 16.99
N ARG A 26 -1.37 22.81 17.44
CA ARG A 26 -0.83 21.72 16.62
C ARG A 26 -1.89 20.64 16.56
N SER A 27 -2.67 20.60 15.48
CA SER A 27 -3.50 19.45 15.09
C SER A 27 -2.57 18.30 14.80
N GLY A 28 -2.47 17.36 15.73
CA GLY A 28 -1.84 16.08 15.49
C GLY A 28 -2.71 15.30 14.50
N ALA A 29 -2.20 15.06 13.30
CA ALA A 29 -2.78 14.15 12.35
C ALA A 29 -2.73 12.73 12.93
N VAL A 30 -3.83 12.27 13.47
CA VAL A 30 -4.01 10.88 13.91
C VAL A 30 -4.27 10.05 12.66
N SER A 31 -3.29 9.25 12.28
CA SER A 31 -3.40 8.26 11.22
C SER A 31 -4.63 7.37 11.41
N ARG A 32 -5.55 7.36 10.44
CA ARG A 32 -6.80 6.55 10.42
C ARG A 32 -6.60 5.02 10.41
N ARG A 33 -5.37 4.52 10.48
CA ARG A 33 -5.06 3.08 10.55
C ARG A 33 -5.29 2.44 11.92
N ALA A 34 -5.64 3.19 12.96
CA ALA A 34 -5.82 2.68 14.32
C ALA A 34 -7.28 2.41 14.74
N ALA A 35 -8.27 2.54 13.85
CA ALA A 35 -9.70 2.51 14.21
C ALA A 35 -10.45 1.25 13.75
N LEU A 36 -9.78 0.16 13.36
CA LEU A 36 -10.43 -1.11 13.03
C LEU A 36 -10.07 -2.19 14.04
N GLY A 37 -10.54 -2.03 15.26
CA GLY A 37 -10.35 -3.06 16.26
C GLY A 37 -11.01 -2.73 17.60
N ALA A 38 -12.34 -2.59 17.64
CA ALA A 38 -13.14 -2.84 18.85
C ALA A 38 -14.61 -2.50 18.57
N GLY A 39 -15.49 -3.48 18.68
CA GLY A 39 -16.93 -3.18 18.76
C GLY A 39 -17.86 -4.26 18.27
N VAL A 40 -17.82 -5.44 18.86
CA VAL A 40 -18.99 -6.30 18.88
C VAL A 40 -19.49 -6.35 20.33
N ALA A 41 -20.59 -5.69 20.61
CA ALA A 41 -21.69 -6.07 21.49
C ALA A 41 -22.49 -4.83 21.92
N ALA A 42 -23.67 -4.66 21.36
CA ALA A 42 -24.88 -4.33 22.14
C ALA A 42 -26.07 -4.22 21.17
N LEU A 43 -26.80 -5.30 21.02
CA LEU A 43 -28.17 -5.26 20.54
C LEU A 43 -29.03 -4.70 21.68
N THR A 44 -29.55 -3.50 21.51
CA THR A 44 -30.77 -3.05 22.19
C THR A 44 -31.67 -2.37 21.18
N THR A 45 -32.76 -3.04 20.97
CA THR A 45 -34.00 -2.59 20.29
C THR A 45 -34.41 -1.19 20.73
N LEU A 46 -34.46 -0.27 19.78
CA LEU A 46 -35.32 0.89 19.84
C LEU A 46 -35.99 1.05 18.46
N ALA A 47 -37.21 0.56 18.41
CA ALA A 47 -38.17 0.94 17.39
C ALA A 47 -38.45 2.45 17.56
N GLY A 48 -37.97 3.23 16.62
CA GLY A 48 -38.19 4.65 16.51
C GLY A 48 -38.28 5.01 15.04
N CYS A 49 -39.49 4.93 14.48
CA CYS A 49 -39.80 5.51 13.19
C CYS A 49 -39.49 7.01 13.23
N SER A 50 -38.48 7.44 12.52
CA SER A 50 -38.41 8.78 11.99
C SER A 50 -38.20 8.66 10.50
N SER A 51 -39.32 8.64 9.79
CA SER A 51 -39.38 8.96 8.38
C SER A 51 -38.92 10.40 8.18
N LEU A 52 -37.65 10.56 7.84
CA LEU A 52 -37.15 11.69 7.09
C LEU A 52 -36.97 11.21 5.64
N SER A 53 -38.08 10.89 5.01
CA SER A 53 -38.21 10.83 3.57
C SER A 53 -38.26 12.26 3.06
N GLY A 54 -37.09 12.86 2.80
CA GLY A 54 -36.98 13.86 1.78
C GLY A 54 -37.03 13.10 0.47
N GLY A 55 -38.17 13.22 -0.23
CA GLY A 55 -38.41 12.52 -1.48
C GLY A 55 -37.42 13.04 -2.53
N ASP A 56 -36.79 12.12 -3.19
CA ASP A 56 -36.46 12.25 -4.58
C ASP A 56 -36.81 10.92 -5.23
N ASP A 57 -37.93 10.94 -5.99
CA ASP A 57 -38.44 9.81 -6.75
C ASP A 57 -37.55 9.56 -7.97
N GLY A 58 -36.27 9.22 -7.74
CA GLY A 58 -35.46 8.58 -8.76
C GLY A 58 -36.10 7.24 -9.12
N PRO A 59 -36.12 6.80 -10.37
CA PRO A 59 -36.72 5.53 -10.73
C PRO A 59 -36.11 4.42 -9.87
N ASP A 60 -36.99 3.62 -9.21
CA ASP A 60 -36.59 2.42 -8.45
C ASP A 60 -35.83 1.48 -9.39
N ARG A 61 -34.46 1.63 -9.46
CA ARG A 61 -33.62 0.76 -10.26
C ARG A 61 -33.45 -0.57 -9.53
N THR A 62 -33.75 -1.62 -10.24
CA THR A 62 -33.58 -2.99 -9.73
C THR A 62 -32.87 -3.82 -10.79
N TYR A 63 -31.94 -4.65 -10.37
CA TYR A 63 -31.17 -5.54 -11.23
C TYR A 63 -31.50 -7.00 -10.90
N ASP A 64 -31.38 -7.88 -11.89
CA ASP A 64 -31.38 -9.31 -11.63
C ASP A 64 -30.10 -9.71 -10.88
N THR A 65 -30.25 -10.22 -9.66
CA THR A 65 -29.12 -10.59 -8.79
C THR A 65 -28.26 -11.72 -9.39
N GLU A 66 -28.87 -12.67 -10.10
CA GLU A 66 -28.15 -13.77 -10.73
C GLU A 66 -27.35 -13.25 -11.93
N ALA A 67 -27.94 -12.36 -12.73
CA ALA A 67 -27.25 -11.71 -13.83
C ALA A 67 -26.08 -10.81 -13.35
N LEU A 68 -26.24 -10.08 -12.23
CA LEU A 68 -25.13 -9.31 -11.63
C LEU A 68 -23.95 -10.21 -11.24
N ARG A 69 -24.23 -11.35 -10.61
CA ARG A 69 -23.21 -12.32 -10.20
C ARG A 69 -22.53 -13.01 -11.37
N ALA A 70 -23.16 -13.03 -12.54
CA ALA A 70 -22.60 -13.59 -13.77
C ALA A 70 -21.67 -12.60 -14.51
N VAL A 71 -21.79 -11.28 -14.31
CA VAL A 71 -20.94 -10.25 -14.95
C VAL A 71 -19.44 -10.54 -14.82
N PRO A 72 -18.90 -10.98 -13.65
CA PRO A 72 -17.50 -11.38 -13.52
C PRO A 72 -17.19 -12.73 -14.19
N GLY A 73 -17.48 -12.88 -15.49
CA GLY A 73 -17.39 -14.18 -16.22
C GLY A 73 -15.97 -14.62 -16.54
N GLU A 74 -15.18 -13.78 -17.14
CA GLU A 74 -13.81 -14.10 -17.58
C GLU A 74 -12.74 -13.69 -16.57
N SER A 75 -11.57 -14.33 -16.67
CA SER A 75 -10.44 -14.02 -15.80
C SER A 75 -9.89 -12.63 -16.12
N VAL A 76 -9.63 -11.83 -15.07
CA VAL A 76 -8.90 -10.57 -15.21
C VAL A 76 -7.45 -10.85 -15.64
N PRO A 77 -6.92 -10.13 -16.64
CA PRO A 77 -5.53 -10.28 -17.06
C PRO A 77 -4.58 -10.19 -15.87
N THR A 78 -3.60 -11.08 -15.85
CA THR A 78 -2.56 -11.07 -14.80
C THR A 78 -1.31 -10.42 -15.35
N PRO A 79 -0.98 -9.18 -14.93
CA PRO A 79 0.25 -8.53 -15.35
C PRO A 79 1.47 -9.36 -14.97
N PRO A 80 2.52 -9.40 -15.80
CA PRO A 80 3.76 -10.10 -15.48
C PRO A 80 4.38 -9.62 -14.16
N SER A 81 5.33 -10.41 -13.61
CA SER A 81 6.09 -10.00 -12.43
C SER A 81 6.75 -8.64 -12.65
N THR A 82 6.70 -7.79 -11.62
CA THR A 82 7.42 -6.51 -11.62
C THR A 82 8.91 -6.69 -11.46
N LEU A 83 9.35 -7.75 -10.78
CA LEU A 83 10.77 -8.02 -10.59
C LEU A 83 11.44 -8.45 -11.90
N PRO A 84 12.64 -7.96 -12.19
CA PRO A 84 13.46 -8.36 -13.34
C PRO A 84 14.11 -9.74 -13.17
N ILE A 85 13.95 -10.34 -12.00
CA ILE A 85 14.53 -11.64 -11.62
C ILE A 85 13.43 -12.54 -11.02
N SER A 86 13.69 -13.84 -11.05
CA SER A 86 12.90 -14.80 -10.26
C SER A 86 13.35 -14.80 -8.81
N VAL A 87 12.40 -14.90 -7.88
CA VAL A 87 12.71 -15.12 -6.46
C VAL A 87 13.33 -16.52 -6.31
N PRO A 88 14.50 -16.66 -5.65
CA PRO A 88 15.13 -17.96 -5.44
C PRO A 88 14.22 -18.92 -4.67
N ALA A 89 14.14 -20.18 -5.12
CA ALA A 89 13.30 -21.20 -4.48
C ALA A 89 13.75 -21.46 -3.03
N GLU A 90 15.06 -21.36 -2.78
CA GLU A 90 15.69 -21.54 -1.47
C GLU A 90 15.13 -20.53 -0.44
N GLN A 91 14.71 -19.35 -0.88
CA GLN A 91 14.13 -18.34 0.02
C GLN A 91 12.77 -18.79 0.57
N PHE A 92 11.95 -19.43 -0.25
CA PHE A 92 10.68 -20.01 0.23
C PHE A 92 10.92 -21.16 1.20
N THR A 93 11.89 -22.02 0.89
CA THR A 93 12.29 -23.11 1.79
C THR A 93 12.79 -22.57 3.14
N ALA A 94 13.59 -21.53 3.14
CA ALA A 94 14.08 -20.89 4.38
C ALA A 94 12.93 -20.33 5.25
N HIS A 95 11.91 -19.71 4.61
CA HIS A 95 10.72 -19.29 5.34
C HIS A 95 9.95 -20.46 5.94
N GLU A 96 9.76 -21.53 5.17
CA GLU A 96 9.05 -22.73 5.60
C GLU A 96 9.76 -23.42 6.77
N GLU A 97 11.06 -23.62 6.68
CA GLU A 97 11.89 -24.18 7.75
C GLU A 97 11.81 -23.35 9.03
N ARG A 98 11.95 -22.03 8.89
CA ARG A 98 11.86 -21.13 10.06
C ARG A 98 10.47 -21.12 10.68
N THR A 99 9.41 -21.19 9.88
CA THR A 99 8.04 -21.28 10.39
C THR A 99 7.83 -22.57 11.17
N ARG A 100 8.31 -23.71 10.65
CA ARG A 100 8.27 -25.00 11.40
C ARG A 100 9.05 -24.94 12.70
N GLU A 101 10.27 -24.39 12.69
CA GLU A 101 11.08 -24.21 13.91
C GLU A 101 10.33 -23.43 14.99
N LEU A 102 9.64 -22.34 14.60
CA LEU A 102 8.82 -21.54 15.53
C LEU A 102 7.64 -22.34 16.09
N LEU A 103 6.96 -23.13 15.27
CA LEU A 103 5.84 -23.97 15.70
C LEU A 103 6.30 -25.15 16.58
N ASP A 104 7.46 -25.74 16.29
CA ASP A 104 8.02 -26.86 17.05
C ASP A 104 8.45 -26.43 18.47
N ALA A 105 8.72 -25.14 18.68
CA ALA A 105 8.97 -24.58 20.02
C ALA A 105 7.69 -24.51 20.89
N VAL A 106 6.50 -24.79 20.33
CA VAL A 106 5.22 -24.77 21.01
C VAL A 106 4.64 -26.18 21.07
N PRO A 107 4.39 -26.77 22.23
CA PRO A 107 3.73 -28.06 22.35
C PRO A 107 2.36 -28.06 21.67
N SER A 108 1.97 -29.20 21.05
CA SER A 108 0.63 -29.33 20.45
C SER A 108 -0.50 -29.19 21.49
N GLU A 109 -0.23 -29.58 22.74
CA GLU A 109 -1.11 -29.43 23.87
C GLU A 109 -0.39 -28.59 24.95
N PRO A 110 -0.42 -27.25 24.88
CA PRO A 110 0.26 -26.41 25.84
C PRO A 110 -0.35 -26.54 27.22
N SER A 111 0.47 -26.89 28.22
CA SER A 111 0.04 -26.95 29.63
C SER A 111 0.27 -25.60 30.30
N LEU A 112 -0.77 -24.78 30.40
CA LEU A 112 -0.72 -23.44 30.98
C LEU A 112 -1.75 -23.29 32.10
N PRO A 113 -1.50 -22.45 33.13
CA PRO A 113 -2.47 -22.19 34.20
C PRO A 113 -3.81 -21.66 33.70
N ASN A 114 -3.80 -20.88 32.60
CA ASN A 114 -5.01 -20.38 31.95
C ASN A 114 -5.36 -21.29 30.77
N GLY A 115 -6.34 -22.20 30.97
CA GLY A 115 -6.77 -23.15 29.94
C GLY A 115 -7.33 -22.50 28.69
N HIS A 116 -7.94 -21.31 28.76
CA HIS A 116 -8.41 -20.58 27.61
C HIS A 116 -7.25 -20.09 26.72
N VAL A 117 -6.18 -19.60 27.33
CA VAL A 117 -4.95 -19.21 26.61
C VAL A 117 -4.30 -20.45 25.99
N ALA A 118 -4.25 -21.58 26.71
CA ALA A 118 -3.72 -22.83 26.17
C ALA A 118 -4.47 -23.31 24.93
N GLN A 119 -5.81 -23.33 24.98
CA GLN A 119 -6.65 -23.73 23.84
C GLN A 119 -6.47 -22.80 22.63
N ARG A 120 -6.39 -21.49 22.85
CA ARG A 120 -6.17 -20.53 21.77
C ARG A 120 -4.82 -20.76 21.09
N ILE A 121 -3.74 -20.89 21.85
CA ILE A 121 -2.39 -21.16 21.31
C ILE A 121 -2.38 -22.48 20.52
N ALA A 122 -3.03 -23.53 21.03
CA ALA A 122 -3.14 -24.81 20.33
C ALA A 122 -3.89 -24.68 19.00
N GLY A 123 -5.03 -23.95 18.98
CA GLY A 123 -5.82 -23.72 17.79
C GLY A 123 -5.09 -22.90 16.74
N GLU A 124 -4.46 -21.80 17.13
CA GLU A 124 -3.67 -20.95 16.22
C GLU A 124 -2.46 -21.74 15.63
N ARG A 125 -1.79 -22.55 16.46
CA ARG A 125 -0.71 -23.45 16.02
C ARG A 125 -1.19 -24.46 14.98
N GLU A 126 -2.33 -25.11 15.22
CA GLU A 126 -2.93 -26.09 14.29
C GLU A 126 -3.32 -25.45 12.98
N GLN A 127 -3.91 -24.25 13.02
CA GLN A 127 -4.27 -23.49 11.82
C GLN A 127 -3.05 -23.22 10.95
N ILE A 128 -1.94 -22.73 11.51
CA ILE A 128 -0.71 -22.46 10.73
C ILE A 128 -0.10 -23.76 10.22
N ALA A 129 -0.11 -24.85 11.00
CA ALA A 129 0.38 -26.14 10.57
C ALA A 129 -0.44 -26.73 9.41
N SER A 130 -1.76 -26.52 9.38
CA SER A 130 -2.63 -26.87 8.26
C SER A 130 -2.29 -26.06 7.02
N GLU A 131 -2.13 -24.74 7.15
CA GLU A 131 -1.74 -23.83 6.08
C GLU A 131 -0.39 -24.23 5.46
N LEU A 132 0.60 -24.64 6.27
CA LEU A 132 1.87 -25.18 5.77
C LEU A 132 1.69 -26.48 4.98
N THR A 133 0.74 -27.33 5.38
CA THR A 133 0.48 -28.63 4.74
C THR A 133 -0.28 -28.45 3.42
N GLU A 134 -1.22 -27.51 3.38
CA GLU A 134 -2.02 -27.19 2.19
C GLU A 134 -1.22 -26.39 1.15
N GLY A 135 -0.10 -25.78 1.56
CA GLY A 135 0.78 -24.95 0.77
C GLY A 135 0.44 -23.45 0.85
N VAL A 136 1.34 -22.69 1.44
CA VAL A 136 1.22 -21.24 1.70
C VAL A 136 0.97 -20.39 0.44
N ALA A 137 1.21 -20.93 -0.72
CA ALA A 137 0.89 -20.29 -2.00
C ALA A 137 0.80 -21.36 -3.10
N SER A 138 -0.37 -21.88 -3.30
CA SER A 138 -0.70 -22.66 -4.50
C SER A 138 -1.28 -21.71 -5.54
N GLY A 139 -0.68 -21.64 -6.74
CA GLY A 139 -1.27 -20.91 -7.87
C GLY A 139 -0.37 -19.87 -8.53
N ALA A 140 -0.99 -19.02 -9.35
CA ALA A 140 -0.35 -18.02 -10.21
C ALA A 140 0.24 -16.79 -9.48
N ASP A 141 0.51 -16.89 -8.18
CA ASP A 141 1.08 -15.76 -7.42
C ASP A 141 2.48 -15.40 -7.91
N THR A 142 2.71 -14.12 -8.14
CA THR A 142 4.05 -13.60 -8.43
C THR A 142 4.99 -13.83 -7.26
N GLY A 143 6.29 -13.96 -7.52
CA GLY A 143 7.29 -14.23 -6.49
C GLY A 143 7.22 -13.27 -5.30
N THR A 144 6.97 -11.98 -5.52
CA THR A 144 6.83 -10.96 -4.44
C THR A 144 5.59 -11.16 -3.59
N VAL A 145 4.44 -11.49 -4.19
CA VAL A 145 3.21 -11.79 -3.46
C VAL A 145 3.41 -13.03 -2.58
N ARG A 146 4.05 -14.05 -3.16
CA ARG A 146 4.37 -15.28 -2.42
C ARG A 146 5.32 -15.03 -1.26
N LEU A 147 6.37 -14.19 -1.44
CA LEU A 147 7.24 -13.76 -0.32
C LEU A 147 6.43 -13.04 0.76
N GLY A 148 5.54 -12.14 0.36
CA GLY A 148 4.66 -11.43 1.31
C GLY A 148 3.83 -12.37 2.17
N ARG A 149 3.23 -13.41 1.57
CA ARG A 149 2.48 -14.44 2.31
C ARG A 149 3.37 -15.23 3.26
N TRP A 150 4.55 -15.66 2.82
CA TRP A 150 5.48 -16.37 3.68
C TRP A 150 5.94 -15.54 4.88
N ARG A 151 6.24 -14.24 4.68
CA ARG A 151 6.53 -13.32 5.78
C ARG A 151 5.39 -13.23 6.80
N HIS A 152 4.15 -13.27 6.30
CA HIS A 152 2.96 -13.23 7.17
C HIS A 152 2.85 -14.50 8.00
N VAL A 153 2.85 -15.67 7.37
CA VAL A 153 2.75 -16.96 8.05
C VAL A 153 3.90 -17.17 9.05
N ARG A 154 5.13 -16.76 8.69
CA ARG A 154 6.28 -16.78 9.59
C ARG A 154 6.08 -15.85 10.79
N ALA A 155 5.50 -14.67 10.61
CA ALA A 155 5.19 -13.75 11.70
C ALA A 155 4.08 -14.29 12.62
N ASP A 156 3.07 -14.94 12.05
CA ASP A 156 1.98 -15.56 12.81
C ASP A 156 2.50 -16.75 13.67
N ALA A 157 3.40 -17.56 13.12
CA ALA A 157 4.09 -18.61 13.89
C ALA A 157 4.93 -18.03 15.02
N ALA A 158 5.59 -16.88 14.79
CA ALA A 158 6.34 -16.18 15.82
C ALA A 158 5.42 -15.56 16.90
N GLU A 159 4.22 -15.13 16.51
CA GLU A 159 3.20 -14.69 17.48
C GLU A 159 2.76 -15.84 18.39
N VAL A 160 2.43 -16.99 17.81
CA VAL A 160 2.05 -18.19 18.58
C VAL A 160 3.17 -18.64 19.53
N ALA A 161 4.41 -18.71 19.04
CA ALA A 161 5.58 -19.01 19.85
C ALA A 161 5.80 -17.95 20.95
N GLY A 162 5.59 -16.69 20.62
CA GLY A 162 5.66 -15.55 21.53
C GLY A 162 4.60 -15.62 22.64
N GLN A 163 3.35 -15.98 22.29
CA GLN A 163 2.28 -16.17 23.25
C GLN A 163 2.62 -17.29 24.25
N TYR A 164 3.12 -18.42 23.77
CA TYR A 164 3.52 -19.53 24.61
C TYR A 164 4.66 -19.14 25.57
N ARG A 165 5.73 -18.54 25.03
CA ARG A 165 6.87 -18.07 25.84
C ARG A 165 6.50 -16.98 26.85
N ALA A 166 5.59 -16.07 26.49
CA ALA A 166 5.10 -15.07 27.42
C ALA A 166 4.26 -15.69 28.54
N ALA A 167 3.39 -16.66 28.22
CA ALA A 167 2.54 -17.35 29.17
C ALA A 167 3.34 -18.25 30.15
N THR A 168 4.47 -18.81 29.71
CA THR A 168 5.41 -19.59 30.58
C THR A 168 6.41 -18.72 31.33
N GLY A 169 6.49 -17.43 31.01
CA GLY A 169 7.49 -16.52 31.60
C GLY A 169 8.89 -16.61 30.95
N ASP A 170 9.02 -17.30 29.80
CA ASP A 170 10.30 -17.55 29.13
C ASP A 170 10.73 -16.40 28.17
N VAL A 171 10.10 -15.22 28.28
CA VAL A 171 10.48 -14.04 27.54
C VAL A 171 10.76 -12.87 28.48
N SER A 172 11.86 -12.17 28.22
CA SER A 172 12.25 -11.00 29.01
C SER A 172 12.39 -9.76 28.15
N ARG A 173 12.21 -8.57 28.74
CA ARG A 173 12.47 -7.28 28.09
C ARG A 173 13.88 -7.20 27.53
N GLU A 174 14.87 -7.74 28.25
CA GLU A 174 16.27 -7.72 27.85
C GLU A 174 16.49 -8.57 26.59
N ALA A 175 15.90 -9.77 26.52
CA ALA A 175 16.01 -10.63 25.35
C ALA A 175 15.40 -9.96 24.08
N VAL A 176 14.22 -9.31 24.23
CA VAL A 176 13.58 -8.58 23.14
C VAL A 176 14.41 -7.36 22.70
N ARG A 177 14.98 -6.63 23.66
CA ARG A 177 15.89 -5.50 23.38
C ARG A 177 17.12 -5.96 22.60
N THR A 178 17.75 -7.05 23.02
CA THR A 178 18.93 -7.62 22.37
C THR A 178 18.61 -8.09 20.95
N THR A 179 17.47 -8.75 20.73
CA THR A 179 17.04 -9.18 19.40
C THR A 179 16.80 -7.98 18.49
N ARG A 180 16.15 -6.94 18.99
CA ARG A 180 15.91 -5.69 18.25
C ARG A 180 17.22 -5.00 17.86
N GLU A 181 18.18 -4.94 18.76
CA GLU A 181 19.49 -4.32 18.50
C GLU A 181 20.27 -5.08 17.43
N ARG A 182 20.26 -6.42 17.48
CA ARG A 182 20.87 -7.25 16.43
C ARG A 182 20.19 -6.99 15.07
N LEU A 183 18.86 -6.93 15.01
CA LEU A 183 18.15 -6.64 13.76
C LEU A 183 18.54 -5.26 13.25
N ARG A 184 18.58 -4.22 14.11
CA ARG A 184 19.01 -2.87 13.73
C ARG A 184 20.41 -2.86 13.16
N GLN A 185 21.34 -3.54 13.80
CA GLN A 185 22.71 -3.66 13.32
C GLN A 185 22.77 -4.37 11.97
N SER A 186 22.04 -5.47 11.79
CA SER A 186 21.98 -6.22 10.53
C SER A 186 21.36 -5.40 9.37
N VAL A 187 20.35 -4.56 9.66
CA VAL A 187 19.79 -3.63 8.68
C VAL A 187 20.85 -2.59 8.27
N HIS A 188 21.53 -2.01 9.24
CA HIS A 188 22.57 -1.02 8.98
C HIS A 188 23.74 -1.60 8.15
N GLU A 189 24.21 -2.79 8.50
CA GLU A 189 25.26 -3.50 7.74
C GLU A 189 24.82 -3.74 6.30
N PHE A 190 23.58 -4.20 6.09
CA PHE A 190 23.05 -4.39 4.75
C PHE A 190 23.01 -3.08 3.97
N GLN A 191 22.54 -1.97 4.56
CA GLN A 191 22.45 -0.67 3.91
C GLN A 191 23.83 -0.12 3.48
N ILE A 192 24.90 -0.39 4.24
CA ILE A 192 26.27 0.00 3.88
C ILE A 192 26.74 -0.73 2.61
N ASP A 193 26.43 -2.02 2.50
CA ASP A 193 26.90 -2.87 1.41
C ASP A 193 25.97 -2.89 0.19
N TRP A 194 24.76 -2.40 0.35
CA TRP A 194 23.73 -2.41 -0.69
C TRP A 194 24.08 -1.45 -1.83
N ARG A 195 24.02 -1.95 -3.05
CA ARG A 195 24.24 -1.21 -4.29
C ARG A 195 23.10 -1.44 -5.25
N TYR A 196 22.67 -0.38 -5.94
CA TYR A 196 21.63 -0.42 -6.98
C TYR A 196 22.21 -1.00 -8.27
N VAL A 197 22.50 -2.28 -8.28
CA VAL A 197 23.05 -2.97 -9.46
C VAL A 197 21.92 -3.64 -10.24
N ALA A 198 21.92 -3.46 -11.56
CA ALA A 198 20.95 -4.05 -12.49
C ALA A 198 21.50 -4.00 -13.92
N PRO A 199 20.85 -4.67 -14.91
CA PRO A 199 21.22 -4.56 -16.32
C PRO A 199 20.88 -3.20 -16.94
N ASP A 200 19.85 -2.53 -16.44
CA ASP A 200 19.36 -1.23 -16.92
C ASP A 200 18.69 -0.44 -15.79
N PRO A 201 18.43 0.89 -15.98
CA PRO A 201 17.84 1.73 -14.95
C PRO A 201 16.42 1.31 -14.53
N ALA A 202 15.61 0.80 -15.46
CA ALA A 202 14.24 0.38 -15.17
C ALA A 202 14.22 -0.91 -14.31
N ALA A 203 15.10 -1.85 -14.62
CA ALA A 203 15.32 -3.05 -13.80
C ALA A 203 15.86 -2.67 -12.42
N ALA A 204 16.74 -1.64 -12.34
CA ALA A 204 17.21 -1.12 -11.06
C ALA A 204 16.06 -0.58 -10.22
N VAL A 205 15.20 0.26 -10.78
CA VAL A 205 14.02 0.78 -10.07
C VAL A 205 13.11 -0.36 -9.62
N ALA A 206 12.78 -1.32 -10.50
CA ALA A 206 11.89 -2.43 -10.18
C ALA A 206 12.38 -3.31 -9.02
N LEU A 207 13.66 -3.62 -9.00
CA LEU A 207 14.25 -4.42 -7.93
C LEU A 207 14.35 -3.63 -6.63
N HIS A 208 14.90 -2.42 -6.73
CA HIS A 208 15.27 -1.67 -5.52
C HIS A 208 14.08 -1.01 -4.84
N ASP A 209 12.97 -0.78 -5.53
CA ASP A 209 11.68 -0.45 -4.92
C ASP A 209 11.21 -1.55 -3.95
N GLU A 210 11.24 -2.82 -4.37
CA GLU A 210 10.91 -3.94 -3.47
C GLU A 210 11.90 -4.02 -2.30
N VAL A 211 13.22 -3.84 -2.57
CA VAL A 211 14.25 -3.86 -1.52
C VAL A 211 14.07 -2.70 -0.54
N GLU A 212 13.77 -1.48 -1.00
CA GLU A 212 13.47 -0.32 -0.14
C GLU A 212 12.26 -0.58 0.74
N THR A 213 11.20 -1.17 0.17
CA THR A 213 9.99 -1.56 0.90
C THR A 213 10.31 -2.58 2.00
N LEU A 214 11.10 -3.59 1.70
CA LEU A 214 11.53 -4.62 2.65
C LEU A 214 12.39 -4.05 3.78
N ILE A 215 13.34 -3.19 3.45
CA ILE A 215 14.17 -2.50 4.45
C ILE A 215 13.30 -1.60 5.33
N GLY A 216 12.34 -0.88 4.76
CA GLY A 216 11.36 -0.10 5.52
C GLY A 216 10.55 -0.94 6.53
N VAL A 217 10.18 -2.19 6.17
CA VAL A 217 9.56 -3.14 7.10
C VAL A 217 10.51 -3.51 8.23
N ALA A 218 11.78 -3.85 7.90
CA ALA A 218 12.79 -4.22 8.88
C ALA A 218 13.12 -3.06 9.84
N GLU A 219 13.27 -1.85 9.34
CA GLU A 219 13.50 -0.64 10.16
C GLU A 219 12.35 -0.36 11.12
N ARG A 220 11.10 -0.44 10.65
CA ARG A 220 9.92 -0.23 11.50
C ARG A 220 9.88 -1.23 12.65
N ALA A 221 10.27 -2.48 12.42
CA ALA A 221 10.36 -3.50 13.48
C ALA A 221 11.41 -3.14 14.55
N THR A 222 12.47 -2.39 14.17
CA THR A 222 13.47 -1.92 15.14
C THR A 222 13.03 -0.70 15.95
N ARG A 223 11.94 -0.03 15.56
CA ARG A 223 11.39 1.19 16.20
C ARG A 223 9.96 0.92 16.69
N PRO A 224 9.77 0.13 17.75
CA PRO A 224 8.43 -0.28 18.17
C PRO A 224 7.60 0.90 18.65
N ARG A 225 6.33 0.92 18.27
CA ARG A 225 5.36 1.93 18.71
C ARG A 225 4.89 1.67 20.15
N ARG A 226 5.05 0.44 20.64
CA ARG A 226 4.62 0.01 21.98
C ARG A 226 5.82 -0.51 22.77
N GLN A 227 5.81 -0.27 24.09
CA GLN A 227 6.83 -0.78 24.99
C GLN A 227 6.54 -2.24 25.34
N PHE A 228 7.61 -3.03 25.51
CA PHE A 228 7.48 -4.38 26.02
C PHE A 228 6.88 -4.36 27.45
N PRO A 229 5.86 -5.18 27.75
CA PRO A 229 5.16 -5.15 29.03
C PRO A 229 6.09 -5.48 30.21
N VAL A 230 5.81 -4.88 31.35
CA VAL A 230 6.55 -5.15 32.62
C VAL A 230 6.29 -6.57 33.05
N ASP A 231 5.04 -7.01 32.93
CA ASP A 231 4.60 -8.38 33.23
C ASP A 231 4.11 -9.02 31.90
N PRO A 232 4.95 -9.81 31.21
CA PRO A 232 4.56 -10.47 29.99
C PRO A 232 3.54 -11.60 30.21
N VAL A 233 3.49 -12.24 31.41
CA VAL A 233 2.50 -13.26 31.72
C VAL A 233 1.09 -12.67 31.81
N ALA A 234 0.96 -11.47 32.36
CA ALA A 234 -0.32 -10.75 32.40
C ALA A 234 -0.68 -10.11 31.03
N ASN A 235 0.28 -9.93 30.14
CA ASN A 235 0.13 -9.23 28.85
C ASN A 235 0.67 -10.08 27.69
N VAL A 236 0.27 -11.35 27.65
CA VAL A 236 0.75 -12.36 26.68
C VAL A 236 0.69 -11.88 25.25
N ARG A 237 -0.46 -11.32 24.84
CA ARG A 237 -0.68 -10.86 23.48
C ARG A 237 0.26 -9.72 23.08
N LEU A 238 0.40 -8.70 23.93
CA LEU A 238 1.30 -7.57 23.63
C LEU A 238 2.76 -8.03 23.50
N ALA A 239 3.20 -8.95 24.35
CA ALA A 239 4.55 -9.51 24.27
C ALA A 239 4.75 -10.29 22.97
N ALA A 240 3.75 -11.08 22.56
CA ALA A 240 3.76 -11.86 21.33
C ALA A 240 3.75 -10.98 20.08
N ASP A 241 2.87 -9.97 20.01
CA ASP A 241 2.82 -9.00 18.90
C ASP A 241 4.21 -8.39 18.63
N LEU A 242 4.94 -8.00 19.68
CA LEU A 242 6.26 -7.41 19.56
C LEU A 242 7.34 -8.40 19.06
N LEU A 243 7.20 -9.68 19.39
CA LEU A 243 8.07 -10.74 18.87
C LEU A 243 7.76 -11.04 17.40
N ALA A 244 6.49 -11.11 17.03
CA ALA A 244 6.04 -11.27 15.64
C ALA A 244 6.50 -10.10 14.76
N GLU A 245 6.45 -8.87 15.27
CA GLU A 245 6.94 -7.68 14.56
C GLU A 245 8.45 -7.78 14.28
N LEU A 246 9.25 -8.24 15.25
CA LEU A 246 10.70 -8.48 15.07
C LEU A 246 10.99 -9.60 14.06
N GLU A 247 10.24 -10.71 14.12
CA GLU A 247 10.41 -11.82 13.17
C GLU A 247 10.02 -11.40 11.75
N ARG A 248 8.93 -10.61 11.58
CA ARG A 248 8.55 -10.02 10.30
C ARG A 248 9.64 -9.11 9.75
N GLY A 249 10.26 -8.29 10.59
CA GLY A 249 11.38 -7.44 10.20
C GLY A 249 12.61 -8.24 9.78
N ALA A 250 12.94 -9.31 10.50
CA ALA A 250 14.03 -10.21 10.14
C ALA A 250 13.77 -10.92 8.81
N ALA A 251 12.55 -11.44 8.61
CA ALA A 251 12.13 -12.05 7.35
C ALA A 251 12.24 -11.09 6.15
N ALA A 252 11.84 -9.83 6.33
CA ALA A 252 11.95 -8.82 5.28
C ALA A 252 13.42 -8.52 4.93
N LEU A 253 14.31 -8.47 5.92
CA LEU A 253 15.74 -8.29 5.67
C LEU A 253 16.36 -9.48 4.94
N ASP A 254 15.95 -10.71 5.29
CA ASP A 254 16.39 -11.94 4.61
C ASP A 254 15.96 -11.92 3.14
N ASP A 255 14.72 -11.51 2.86
CA ASP A 255 14.20 -11.37 1.49
C ASP A 255 14.97 -10.31 0.70
N ALA A 256 15.24 -9.14 1.29
CA ALA A 256 16.03 -8.09 0.65
C ALA A 256 17.42 -8.59 0.25
N ARG A 257 18.09 -9.37 1.13
CA ARG A 257 19.38 -9.98 0.85
C ARG A 257 19.31 -11.00 -0.28
N ALA A 258 18.29 -11.84 -0.27
CA ALA A 258 18.08 -12.86 -1.29
C ALA A 258 17.85 -12.23 -2.67
N LEU A 259 17.02 -11.19 -2.77
CA LEU A 259 16.75 -10.47 -4.03
C LEU A 259 18.02 -9.79 -4.58
N VAL A 260 18.75 -9.08 -3.74
CA VAL A 260 20.02 -8.42 -4.16
C VAL A 260 21.06 -9.46 -4.59
N THR A 261 21.14 -10.59 -3.90
CA THR A 261 22.06 -11.67 -4.25
C THR A 261 21.64 -12.32 -5.58
N ALA A 262 20.36 -12.61 -5.76
CA ALA A 262 19.83 -13.18 -7.00
C ALA A 262 20.12 -12.27 -8.21
N MET A 263 19.95 -10.95 -8.07
CA MET A 263 20.30 -10.00 -9.12
C MET A 263 21.79 -10.06 -9.47
N ARG A 264 22.66 -10.08 -8.46
CA ARG A 264 24.12 -10.15 -8.67
C ARG A 264 24.57 -11.44 -9.37
N THR A 265 23.79 -12.50 -9.27
CA THR A 265 24.06 -13.79 -9.90
C THR A 265 23.36 -13.99 -11.24
N ALA A 266 22.42 -13.10 -11.60
CA ALA A 266 21.60 -13.27 -12.80
C ALA A 266 22.29 -12.90 -14.11
N GLY A 267 23.42 -12.18 -14.07
CA GLY A 267 24.15 -11.79 -15.28
C GLY A 267 25.47 -11.07 -14.98
N ASP A 268 26.33 -10.99 -16.02
CA ASP A 268 27.66 -10.38 -15.92
C ASP A 268 27.64 -8.87 -16.25
N ASP A 269 26.62 -8.38 -16.96
CA ASP A 269 26.53 -6.99 -17.45
C ASP A 269 25.74 -6.10 -16.47
N LEU A 270 26.13 -6.08 -15.20
CA LEU A 270 25.48 -5.25 -14.19
C LEU A 270 26.21 -3.94 -13.98
N ALA A 271 25.46 -2.84 -13.95
CA ALA A 271 25.98 -1.51 -13.62
C ALA A 271 25.28 -0.93 -12.38
N GLY A 272 25.91 0.06 -11.76
CA GLY A 272 25.35 0.76 -10.60
C GLY A 272 24.54 1.97 -11.04
N TYR A 273 23.23 1.98 -10.73
CA TYR A 273 22.27 3.00 -11.21
C TYR A 273 21.80 3.97 -10.11
N ARG A 274 22.28 3.89 -8.89
CA ARG A 274 21.79 4.73 -7.79
C ARG A 274 21.81 6.24 -8.09
N PRO A 275 22.89 6.84 -8.65
CA PRO A 275 22.89 8.27 -8.98
C PRO A 275 21.86 8.62 -10.05
N GLN A 276 21.72 7.77 -11.08
CA GLN A 276 20.78 7.98 -12.18
C GLN A 276 19.33 7.86 -11.69
N VAL A 277 19.00 6.85 -10.89
CA VAL A 277 17.66 6.69 -10.29
C VAL A 277 17.34 7.87 -9.36
N ALA A 278 18.31 8.35 -8.57
CA ALA A 278 18.10 9.51 -7.70
C ALA A 278 17.86 10.81 -8.50
N ALA A 279 18.59 11.00 -9.61
CA ALA A 279 18.36 12.14 -10.50
C ALA A 279 16.99 12.07 -11.18
N ALA A 280 16.59 10.87 -11.63
CA ALA A 280 15.27 10.62 -12.21
C ALA A 280 14.16 10.87 -11.19
N ALA A 281 14.28 10.36 -9.95
CA ALA A 281 13.33 10.62 -8.87
C ALA A 281 13.15 12.13 -8.63
N SER A 282 14.25 12.88 -8.53
CA SER A 282 14.22 14.34 -8.35
C SER A 282 13.61 15.08 -9.55
N ARG A 283 13.75 14.56 -10.77
CA ARG A 283 13.14 15.14 -11.97
C ARG A 283 11.64 14.88 -11.97
N LEU A 284 11.23 13.64 -11.71
CA LEU A 284 9.82 13.25 -11.67
C LEU A 284 9.06 13.98 -10.56
N ASP A 285 9.67 14.17 -9.38
CA ASP A 285 9.13 14.94 -8.27
C ASP A 285 8.72 16.37 -8.73
N ARG A 286 9.62 17.07 -9.43
CA ARG A 286 9.30 18.40 -10.00
C ARG A 286 8.17 18.36 -11.02
N VAL A 287 8.07 17.30 -11.83
CA VAL A 287 6.97 17.17 -12.80
C VAL A 287 5.66 16.89 -12.08
N VAL A 288 5.69 16.07 -11.04
CA VAL A 288 4.53 15.83 -10.16
C VAL A 288 4.04 17.15 -9.56
N ASP A 289 4.93 17.98 -9.02
CA ASP A 289 4.55 19.28 -8.45
C ASP A 289 3.84 20.18 -9.47
N VAL A 290 4.40 20.29 -10.69
CA VAL A 290 3.80 21.11 -11.78
C VAL A 290 2.46 20.55 -12.22
N THR A 291 2.35 19.22 -12.37
CA THR A 291 1.10 18.58 -12.81
C THR A 291 0.03 18.65 -11.73
N HIS A 292 0.43 18.51 -10.46
CA HIS A 292 -0.47 18.65 -9.30
C HIS A 292 -1.17 20.02 -9.29
N GLU A 293 -0.46 21.11 -9.61
CA GLU A 293 -1.07 22.44 -9.67
C GLU A 293 -2.25 22.53 -10.64
N ARG A 294 -2.25 21.73 -11.72
CA ARG A 294 -3.34 21.71 -12.71
C ARG A 294 -4.61 21.05 -12.18
N VAL A 295 -4.45 20.05 -11.30
CA VAL A 295 -5.56 19.27 -10.73
C VAL A 295 -5.84 19.61 -9.26
N ARG A 296 -5.11 20.59 -8.71
CA ARG A 296 -5.20 20.97 -7.29
C ARG A 296 -6.63 21.23 -6.84
N GLU A 297 -7.43 21.88 -7.69
CA GLU A 297 -8.82 22.20 -7.37
C GLU A 297 -9.62 20.96 -7.01
N TYR A 298 -9.37 19.86 -7.68
CA TYR A 298 -10.04 18.58 -7.45
C TYR A 298 -9.48 17.82 -6.23
N VAL A 299 -8.15 17.85 -6.05
CA VAL A 299 -7.45 17.06 -5.03
C VAL A 299 -7.56 17.70 -3.64
N ASP A 300 -7.38 19.03 -3.53
CA ASP A 300 -7.33 19.73 -2.23
C ASP A 300 -8.71 19.92 -1.58
N ARG A 301 -9.80 19.70 -2.33
CA ARG A 301 -11.17 19.77 -1.79
C ARG A 301 -11.65 18.41 -1.28
N ASP A 302 -10.90 17.80 -0.36
CA ASP A 302 -11.28 16.53 0.27
C ASP A 302 -12.66 16.63 0.94
N GLY A 303 -13.52 15.63 0.71
CA GLY A 303 -14.87 15.56 1.25
C GLY A 303 -15.89 16.49 0.59
N THR A 304 -15.53 17.18 -0.50
CA THR A 304 -16.47 17.98 -1.27
C THR A 304 -17.34 17.07 -2.15
N ASP A 305 -18.65 17.34 -2.20
CA ASP A 305 -19.59 16.63 -3.08
C ASP A 305 -19.12 16.75 -4.55
N PRO A 306 -18.88 15.64 -5.28
CA PRO A 306 -18.49 15.66 -6.68
C PRO A 306 -19.38 16.53 -7.57
N ASN A 307 -20.67 16.61 -7.28
CA ASN A 307 -21.62 17.48 -8.01
C ASN A 307 -21.22 18.96 -8.03
N THR A 308 -20.33 19.40 -7.13
CA THR A 308 -19.88 20.80 -7.09
C THR A 308 -18.81 21.12 -8.14
N PHE A 309 -18.23 20.10 -8.77
CA PHE A 309 -17.20 20.25 -9.80
C PHE A 309 -17.80 20.26 -11.22
N PHE A 310 -18.99 19.71 -11.41
CA PHE A 310 -19.61 19.53 -12.73
C PHE A 310 -20.79 20.46 -12.95
N GLU A 311 -21.00 20.88 -14.20
CA GLU A 311 -22.18 21.68 -14.59
C GLU A 311 -23.46 20.85 -14.63
N ARG A 312 -23.32 19.52 -14.73
CA ARG A 312 -24.42 18.55 -14.73
C ARG A 312 -24.54 17.86 -13.38
N ASP A 313 -25.75 17.44 -13.05
CA ASP A 313 -25.97 16.56 -11.90
C ASP A 313 -25.45 15.16 -12.21
N VAL A 314 -24.43 14.75 -11.48
CA VAL A 314 -23.81 13.42 -11.57
C VAL A 314 -24.17 12.53 -10.36
N GLY A 315 -25.00 13.07 -9.45
CA GLY A 315 -25.50 12.32 -8.30
C GLY A 315 -26.18 11.02 -8.73
N ASP A 316 -26.06 9.98 -7.92
CA ASP A 316 -26.65 8.66 -8.17
C ASP A 316 -26.28 8.04 -9.54
N THR A 317 -25.08 8.36 -10.05
CA THR A 317 -24.54 7.80 -11.29
C THR A 317 -23.15 7.17 -11.07
N PRO A 318 -22.69 6.29 -11.97
CA PRO A 318 -21.31 5.76 -11.91
C PRO A 318 -20.22 6.83 -12.00
N ALA A 319 -20.53 8.02 -12.54
CA ALA A 319 -19.58 9.14 -12.69
C ALA A 319 -19.04 9.62 -11.34
N VAL A 320 -19.88 9.70 -10.29
CA VAL A 320 -19.42 10.04 -8.92
C VAL A 320 -18.31 9.08 -8.46
N TRP A 321 -18.52 7.79 -8.66
CA TRP A 321 -17.56 6.77 -8.23
C TRP A 321 -16.30 6.73 -9.08
N LEU A 322 -16.41 7.01 -10.36
CA LEU A 322 -15.29 7.16 -11.27
C LEU A 322 -14.41 8.32 -10.81
N PHE A 323 -15.00 9.47 -10.57
CA PHE A 323 -14.29 10.69 -10.15
C PHE A 323 -13.69 10.54 -8.75
N ASP A 324 -14.46 10.04 -7.76
CA ASP A 324 -13.95 9.79 -6.42
C ASP A 324 -12.79 8.79 -6.44
N GLN A 325 -12.88 7.73 -7.24
CA GLN A 325 -11.78 6.77 -7.37
C GLN A 325 -10.53 7.40 -7.99
N ALA A 326 -10.69 8.28 -8.99
CA ALA A 326 -9.57 9.00 -9.60
C ALA A 326 -8.90 9.96 -8.61
N ARG A 327 -9.69 10.60 -7.75
CA ARG A 327 -9.21 11.59 -6.77
C ARG A 327 -8.63 10.96 -5.51
N ASP A 328 -9.32 9.97 -4.92
CA ASP A 328 -8.99 9.42 -3.59
C ASP A 328 -7.60 8.78 -3.52
N ASP A 329 -7.12 8.20 -4.62
CA ASP A 329 -5.79 7.60 -4.67
C ASP A 329 -4.66 8.65 -4.64
N LEU A 330 -4.92 9.91 -4.99
CA LEU A 330 -3.87 10.91 -5.22
C LEU A 330 -3.33 11.52 -3.94
N SER A 331 -4.18 11.88 -2.99
CA SER A 331 -3.75 12.56 -1.77
C SER A 331 -2.80 11.71 -0.91
N TRP A 332 -3.14 10.44 -0.67
CA TRP A 332 -2.28 9.57 0.12
C TRP A 332 -1.01 9.12 -0.63
N ARG A 333 -1.02 9.13 -1.98
CA ARG A 333 0.18 8.87 -2.78
C ARG A 333 1.16 10.04 -2.76
N LEU A 334 0.69 11.28 -2.66
CA LEU A 334 1.55 12.43 -2.40
C LEU A 334 2.27 12.27 -1.07
N ASP A 335 1.55 11.88 -0.01
CA ASP A 335 2.14 11.59 1.30
C ASP A 335 3.18 10.45 1.23
N ASP A 336 2.91 9.40 0.43
CA ASP A 336 3.84 8.28 0.24
C ASP A 336 5.08 8.70 -0.58
N LEU A 337 4.94 9.57 -1.60
CA LEU A 337 6.07 10.14 -2.35
C LEU A 337 6.96 11.00 -1.44
N ASP A 338 6.37 11.89 -0.64
CA ASP A 338 7.08 12.71 0.34
C ASP A 338 7.80 11.84 1.37
N ALA A 339 7.14 10.81 1.89
CA ALA A 339 7.75 9.88 2.83
C ALA A 339 8.93 9.11 2.21
N ALA A 340 8.81 8.67 0.96
CA ALA A 340 9.89 7.99 0.22
C ALA A 340 11.09 8.93 0.00
N ARG A 341 10.82 10.17 -0.38
CA ARG A 341 11.84 11.23 -0.55
C ARG A 341 12.58 11.50 0.76
N ASP A 342 11.86 11.72 1.85
CA ASP A 342 12.44 12.00 3.17
C ASP A 342 13.26 10.81 3.70
N ALA A 343 12.88 9.60 3.35
CA ALA A 343 13.61 8.37 3.68
C ALA A 343 14.78 8.07 2.73
N GLY A 344 14.95 8.83 1.64
CA GLY A 344 15.95 8.57 0.59
C GLY A 344 15.68 7.28 -0.21
N GLN A 345 14.43 6.86 -0.29
CA GLN A 345 13.95 5.70 -1.04
C GLN A 345 13.67 6.09 -2.48
N THR A 346 14.73 6.17 -3.29
CA THR A 346 14.68 6.77 -4.63
C THR A 346 13.95 5.93 -5.66
N ALA A 347 13.98 4.60 -5.55
CA ALA A 347 13.23 3.72 -6.44
C ALA A 347 11.73 3.77 -6.12
N THR A 348 11.38 3.79 -4.83
CA THR A 348 10.00 4.00 -4.36
C THR A 348 9.46 5.35 -4.81
N ALA A 349 10.27 6.41 -4.73
CA ALA A 349 9.88 7.75 -5.20
C ALA A 349 9.57 7.75 -6.72
N VAL A 350 10.36 7.06 -7.54
CA VAL A 350 10.06 6.90 -8.99
C VAL A 350 8.74 6.17 -9.20
N ARG A 351 8.47 5.12 -8.44
CA ARG A 351 7.20 4.38 -8.51
C ARG A 351 6.01 5.26 -8.14
N GLU A 352 6.07 5.96 -7.00
CA GLU A 352 4.95 6.81 -6.56
C GLU A 352 4.73 7.98 -7.51
N ALA A 353 5.80 8.58 -8.05
CA ALA A 353 5.68 9.59 -9.09
C ALA A 353 5.00 9.06 -10.37
N ALA A 354 5.32 7.83 -10.81
CA ALA A 354 4.64 7.22 -11.94
C ALA A 354 3.13 7.02 -11.70
N PHE A 355 2.76 6.59 -10.49
CA PHE A 355 1.34 6.47 -10.11
C PHE A 355 0.63 7.81 -10.06
N LEU A 356 1.28 8.84 -9.51
CA LEU A 356 0.71 10.19 -9.44
C LEU A 356 0.50 10.78 -10.84
N LEU A 357 1.50 10.71 -11.72
CA LEU A 357 1.39 11.20 -13.08
C LEU A 357 0.28 10.49 -13.86
N THR A 358 0.21 9.15 -13.79
CA THR A 358 -0.90 8.39 -14.39
C THR A 358 -2.24 8.81 -13.78
N GLY A 359 -2.31 8.99 -12.45
CA GLY A 359 -3.53 9.37 -11.76
C GLY A 359 -4.00 10.78 -12.09
N TYR A 360 -3.10 11.74 -12.28
CA TYR A 360 -3.44 13.10 -12.67
C TYR A 360 -4.02 13.17 -14.09
N GLU A 361 -3.41 12.47 -15.04
CA GLU A 361 -3.98 12.36 -16.40
C GLU A 361 -5.32 11.64 -16.37
N THR A 362 -5.43 10.54 -15.61
CA THR A 362 -6.71 9.84 -15.41
C THR A 362 -7.80 10.74 -14.83
N LEU A 363 -7.44 11.65 -13.90
CA LEU A 363 -8.40 12.59 -13.31
C LEU A 363 -8.86 13.63 -14.34
N ALA A 364 -7.95 14.13 -15.17
CA ALA A 364 -8.28 15.04 -16.28
C ALA A 364 -9.18 14.33 -17.31
N ASP A 365 -8.83 13.10 -17.71
CA ASP A 365 -9.64 12.29 -18.63
C ASP A 365 -11.02 11.95 -18.03
N ALA A 366 -11.11 11.79 -16.70
CA ALA A 366 -12.37 11.55 -16.01
C ALA A 366 -13.27 12.78 -16.04
N ASP A 367 -12.71 13.98 -15.86
CA ASP A 367 -13.42 15.26 -15.99
C ASP A 367 -14.01 15.41 -17.39
N ASP A 368 -13.17 15.25 -18.41
CA ASP A 368 -13.58 15.30 -19.82
C ASP A 368 -14.66 14.24 -20.15
N ALA A 369 -14.51 13.00 -19.67
CA ALA A 369 -15.47 11.93 -19.90
C ALA A 369 -16.82 12.21 -19.24
N ILE A 370 -16.82 12.77 -18.02
CA ILE A 370 -18.03 13.12 -17.29
C ILE A 370 -18.77 14.25 -18.03
N GLU A 371 -18.07 15.21 -18.60
CA GLU A 371 -18.69 16.31 -19.34
C GLU A 371 -19.16 15.89 -20.75
N SER A 372 -18.49 14.95 -21.41
CA SER A 372 -18.74 14.61 -22.82
C SER A 372 -19.43 13.26 -23.04
N GLU A 373 -19.19 12.24 -22.20
CA GLU A 373 -19.65 10.87 -22.43
C GLU A 373 -20.92 10.54 -21.64
N ALA A 374 -22.06 10.37 -22.31
CA ALA A 374 -23.30 9.93 -21.67
C ALA A 374 -23.17 8.53 -21.01
N ALA A 375 -22.24 7.69 -21.47
CA ALA A 375 -22.06 6.34 -20.97
C ALA A 375 -21.59 6.29 -19.50
N VAL A 376 -20.83 7.29 -19.03
CA VAL A 376 -20.36 7.34 -17.62
C VAL A 376 -21.34 8.07 -16.71
N THR A 377 -22.16 8.97 -17.24
CA THR A 377 -23.16 9.74 -16.48
C THR A 377 -24.54 9.10 -16.48
N THR A 378 -24.77 8.06 -17.29
CA THR A 378 -26.04 7.33 -17.33
C THR A 378 -25.90 6.03 -16.52
N PRO A 379 -26.76 5.82 -15.50
CA PRO A 379 -26.78 4.56 -14.79
C PRO A 379 -27.00 3.37 -15.74
N PRO A 380 -26.32 2.23 -15.52
CA PRO A 380 -26.49 1.07 -16.39
C PRO A 380 -27.94 0.57 -16.33
N ALA A 381 -28.50 0.23 -17.48
CA ALA A 381 -29.90 -0.22 -17.59
C ALA A 381 -30.09 -1.65 -17.05
N ASP A 382 -29.08 -2.49 -17.21
CA ASP A 382 -29.10 -3.91 -16.84
C ASP A 382 -27.67 -4.47 -16.63
N ALA A 383 -27.57 -5.75 -16.29
CA ALA A 383 -26.31 -6.43 -16.09
C ALA A 383 -25.44 -6.46 -17.37
N GLY A 384 -26.03 -6.53 -18.55
CA GLY A 384 -25.29 -6.49 -19.82
C GLY A 384 -24.60 -5.14 -20.08
N ALA A 385 -25.24 -4.03 -19.65
CA ALA A 385 -24.60 -2.72 -19.68
C ALA A 385 -23.38 -2.64 -18.74
N ILE A 386 -23.47 -3.26 -17.55
CA ILE A 386 -22.37 -3.34 -16.58
C ILE A 386 -21.23 -4.21 -17.15
N GLU A 387 -21.55 -5.37 -17.75
CA GLU A 387 -20.62 -6.24 -18.42
C GLU A 387 -19.83 -5.49 -19.51
N ALA A 388 -20.52 -4.70 -20.33
CA ALA A 388 -19.87 -3.87 -21.36
C ALA A 388 -18.90 -2.82 -20.78
N HIS A 389 -19.11 -2.31 -19.57
CA HIS A 389 -18.14 -1.44 -18.88
C HIS A 389 -16.93 -2.24 -18.40
N ARG A 390 -17.16 -3.41 -17.85
CA ARG A 390 -16.09 -4.31 -17.41
C ARG A 390 -15.21 -4.76 -18.58
N ASP A 391 -15.80 -5.17 -19.69
CA ASP A 391 -15.09 -5.64 -20.89
C ASP A 391 -14.19 -4.54 -21.44
N ARG A 392 -14.69 -3.32 -21.55
CA ARG A 392 -13.86 -2.17 -21.98
C ARG A 392 -12.67 -1.92 -21.03
N ALA A 393 -12.87 -2.10 -19.72
CA ALA A 393 -11.77 -1.98 -18.76
C ALA A 393 -10.74 -3.10 -18.92
N VAL A 394 -11.18 -4.32 -19.19
CA VAL A 394 -10.31 -5.47 -19.47
C VAL A 394 -9.52 -5.27 -20.77
N ASP A 395 -10.19 -4.87 -21.84
CA ASP A 395 -9.57 -4.60 -23.16
C ASP A 395 -8.50 -3.50 -23.09
N ALA A 396 -8.81 -2.41 -22.36
CA ALA A 396 -7.85 -1.32 -22.14
C ALA A 396 -6.62 -1.81 -21.35
N LEU A 397 -6.84 -2.62 -20.32
CA LEU A 397 -5.75 -3.21 -19.54
C LEU A 397 -4.90 -4.17 -20.37
N GLU A 398 -5.50 -5.03 -21.19
CA GLU A 398 -4.78 -5.94 -22.10
C GLU A 398 -3.92 -5.16 -23.08
N THR A 399 -4.49 -4.09 -23.66
CA THR A 399 -3.78 -3.20 -24.58
C THR A 399 -2.58 -2.55 -23.90
N ALA A 400 -2.74 -2.03 -22.68
CA ALA A 400 -1.66 -1.41 -21.92
C ALA A 400 -0.54 -2.40 -21.58
N VAL A 401 -0.90 -3.62 -21.19
CA VAL A 401 0.08 -4.69 -20.88
C VAL A 401 0.85 -5.11 -22.11
N ALA A 402 0.19 -5.20 -23.29
CA ALA A 402 0.83 -5.59 -24.53
C ALA A 402 1.74 -4.50 -25.12
N ALA A 403 1.36 -3.23 -24.95
CA ALA A 403 2.09 -2.09 -25.53
C ALA A 403 3.45 -1.83 -24.88
N THR A 404 3.64 -2.18 -23.61
CA THR A 404 4.79 -1.68 -22.85
C THR A 404 5.34 -2.73 -21.89
N PRO A 405 6.35 -3.53 -22.27
CA PRO A 405 6.95 -4.55 -21.39
C PRO A 405 7.86 -3.96 -20.29
N HIS A 406 7.65 -2.72 -19.86
CA HIS A 406 8.45 -2.00 -18.89
C HIS A 406 8.02 -2.32 -17.45
N ALA A 407 8.94 -2.24 -16.47
CA ALA A 407 8.62 -2.50 -15.07
C ALA A 407 7.55 -1.54 -14.52
N VAL A 408 7.61 -0.26 -14.91
CA VAL A 408 6.64 0.77 -14.51
C VAL A 408 5.24 0.41 -14.99
N SER A 409 5.07 0.02 -16.27
CA SER A 409 3.76 -0.38 -16.78
C SER A 409 3.15 -1.56 -16.02
N ARG A 410 4.00 -2.48 -15.53
CA ARG A 410 3.54 -3.65 -14.77
C ARG A 410 2.97 -3.28 -13.39
N TRP A 411 3.53 -2.27 -12.71
CA TRP A 411 2.97 -1.76 -11.46
C TRP A 411 1.60 -1.13 -11.68
N LEU A 412 1.53 -0.24 -12.68
CA LEU A 412 0.29 0.46 -13.03
C LEU A 412 -0.79 -0.55 -13.48
N ALA A 413 -0.45 -1.48 -14.36
CA ALA A 413 -1.37 -2.53 -14.82
C ALA A 413 -1.85 -3.43 -13.68
N ARG A 414 -0.99 -3.74 -12.69
CA ARG A 414 -1.40 -4.50 -11.51
C ARG A 414 -2.43 -3.74 -10.67
N ARG A 415 -2.25 -2.43 -10.50
CA ARG A 415 -3.22 -1.58 -9.79
C ARG A 415 -4.58 -1.61 -10.50
N ALA A 416 -4.58 -1.48 -11.84
CA ALA A 416 -5.79 -1.56 -12.66
C ALA A 416 -6.47 -2.95 -12.54
N ALA A 417 -5.70 -4.04 -12.67
CA ALA A 417 -6.21 -5.40 -12.51
C ALA A 417 -6.83 -5.65 -11.13
N ASP A 418 -6.21 -5.13 -10.06
CA ASP A 418 -6.73 -5.28 -8.71
C ASP A 418 -8.04 -4.51 -8.50
N GLU A 419 -8.25 -3.39 -9.22
CA GLU A 419 -9.51 -2.66 -9.14
C GLU A 419 -10.63 -3.38 -9.91
N ILE A 420 -10.35 -3.98 -11.09
CA ILE A 420 -11.32 -4.87 -11.75
C ILE A 420 -11.76 -5.98 -10.79
N ARG A 421 -10.80 -6.68 -10.17
CA ARG A 421 -11.11 -7.75 -9.19
C ARG A 421 -11.93 -7.25 -8.00
N ARG A 422 -11.75 -6.00 -7.57
CA ARG A 422 -12.55 -5.40 -6.51
C ARG A 422 -13.98 -5.12 -6.97
N GLY A 423 -14.15 -4.58 -8.17
CA GLY A 423 -15.45 -4.41 -8.81
C GLY A 423 -16.19 -5.74 -8.94
N ASP A 424 -15.51 -6.76 -9.45
CA ASP A 424 -16.03 -8.12 -9.60
C ASP A 424 -16.52 -8.72 -8.26
N ARG A 425 -15.76 -8.53 -7.17
CA ARG A 425 -16.21 -8.99 -5.83
C ARG A 425 -17.44 -8.24 -5.35
N ARG A 426 -17.49 -6.91 -5.54
CA ARG A 426 -18.67 -6.10 -5.18
C ARG A 426 -19.92 -6.62 -5.88
N LEU A 427 -19.86 -6.90 -7.19
CA LEU A 427 -21.01 -7.44 -7.94
C LEU A 427 -21.43 -8.85 -7.49
N LYS A 428 -20.46 -9.71 -7.12
CA LYS A 428 -20.78 -11.05 -6.57
C LYS A 428 -21.51 -11.01 -5.24
N GLU A 429 -21.28 -9.97 -4.45
CA GLU A 429 -21.87 -9.74 -3.13
C GLU A 429 -23.14 -8.87 -3.19
N ALA A 430 -23.38 -8.15 -4.30
CA ALA A 430 -24.49 -7.24 -4.47
C ALA A 430 -25.85 -7.98 -4.53
N GLU A 431 -26.87 -7.37 -3.96
CA GLU A 431 -28.27 -7.72 -4.20
C GLU A 431 -28.86 -6.81 -5.30
N GLY A 432 -29.87 -7.25 -6.02
CA GLY A 432 -30.41 -6.50 -7.16
C GLY A 432 -31.02 -5.13 -6.83
N THR A 433 -31.28 -4.86 -5.55
CA THR A 433 -31.74 -3.57 -5.03
C THR A 433 -30.60 -2.66 -4.55
N ASP A 434 -29.36 -3.16 -4.52
CA ASP A 434 -28.19 -2.41 -4.07
C ASP A 434 -27.57 -1.60 -5.23
N VAL A 435 -28.30 -0.57 -5.64
CA VAL A 435 -27.90 0.34 -6.73
C VAL A 435 -26.55 1.00 -6.46
N TYR A 436 -26.30 1.38 -5.22
CA TYR A 436 -25.04 1.99 -4.79
C TYR A 436 -23.81 1.10 -5.09
N THR A 437 -23.88 -0.18 -4.74
CA THR A 437 -22.81 -1.14 -5.00
C THR A 437 -22.61 -1.37 -6.51
N VAL A 438 -23.70 -1.37 -7.28
CA VAL A 438 -23.65 -1.51 -8.74
C VAL A 438 -23.01 -0.28 -9.40
N ASP A 439 -23.44 0.93 -9.06
CA ASP A 439 -22.87 2.17 -9.59
C ASP A 439 -21.38 2.30 -9.22
N ARG A 440 -21.02 1.92 -7.99
CA ARG A 440 -19.63 1.90 -7.53
C ARG A 440 -18.74 0.91 -8.30
N ALA A 441 -19.25 -0.28 -8.62
CA ALA A 441 -18.53 -1.24 -9.43
C ALA A 441 -18.36 -0.73 -10.88
N THR A 442 -19.43 -0.15 -11.44
CA THR A 442 -19.42 0.41 -12.80
C THR A 442 -18.47 1.60 -12.92
N GLY A 443 -18.48 2.52 -11.96
CA GLY A 443 -17.55 3.65 -11.89
C GLY A 443 -16.09 3.19 -11.76
N ALA A 444 -15.84 2.13 -10.98
CA ALA A 444 -14.50 1.53 -10.86
C ALA A 444 -14.01 0.95 -12.21
N TYR A 445 -14.87 0.30 -13.00
CA TYR A 445 -14.52 -0.14 -14.34
C TYR A 445 -14.25 1.04 -15.29
N GLY A 446 -15.04 2.12 -15.19
CA GLY A 446 -14.81 3.36 -15.92
C GLY A 446 -13.43 3.96 -15.62
N TRP A 447 -13.09 4.04 -14.32
CA TRP A 447 -11.78 4.48 -13.86
C TRP A 447 -10.65 3.59 -14.41
N VAL A 448 -10.80 2.26 -14.35
CA VAL A 448 -9.77 1.33 -14.87
C VAL A 448 -9.54 1.55 -16.36
N ARG A 449 -10.60 1.75 -17.15
CA ARG A 449 -10.46 2.05 -18.57
C ARG A 449 -9.55 3.26 -18.81
N LEU A 450 -9.88 4.39 -18.19
CA LEU A 450 -9.11 5.64 -18.34
C LEU A 450 -7.68 5.47 -17.83
N PHE A 451 -7.52 4.89 -16.62
CA PHE A 451 -6.20 4.65 -16.04
C PHE A 451 -5.32 3.75 -16.91
N ALA A 452 -5.89 2.71 -17.52
CA ALA A 452 -5.15 1.81 -18.39
C ALA A 452 -4.76 2.49 -19.72
N GLU A 453 -5.62 3.35 -20.27
CA GLU A 453 -5.36 4.11 -21.48
C GLU A 453 -4.18 5.08 -21.32
N THR A 454 -3.93 5.63 -20.11
CA THR A 454 -2.79 6.53 -19.83
C THR A 454 -1.46 5.82 -19.55
N ILE A 455 -1.47 4.51 -19.22
CA ILE A 455 -0.26 3.74 -18.85
C ILE A 455 0.86 3.84 -19.89
N PRO A 456 0.60 3.68 -21.23
CA PRO A 456 1.66 3.70 -22.23
C PRO A 456 2.43 5.02 -22.26
N GLU A 457 1.73 6.15 -22.22
CA GLU A 457 2.34 7.47 -22.25
C GLU A 457 3.17 7.77 -21.00
N THR A 458 2.59 7.58 -19.82
CA THR A 458 3.32 7.73 -18.55
C THR A 458 4.55 6.83 -18.49
N THR A 459 4.43 5.57 -18.93
CA THR A 459 5.55 4.63 -18.92
C THR A 459 6.66 5.08 -19.88
N ALA A 460 6.32 5.54 -21.06
CA ALA A 460 7.29 6.07 -22.03
C ALA A 460 8.02 7.29 -21.47
N PHE A 461 7.28 8.21 -20.84
CA PHE A 461 7.86 9.39 -20.20
C PHE A 461 8.80 9.02 -19.05
N VAL A 462 8.36 8.23 -18.09
CA VAL A 462 9.20 7.77 -16.95
C VAL A 462 10.41 7.00 -17.45
N GLY A 463 10.25 6.16 -18.48
CA GLY A 463 11.35 5.44 -19.12
C GLY A 463 12.38 6.39 -19.75
N SER A 464 11.95 7.47 -20.39
CA SER A 464 12.84 8.48 -20.96
C SER A 464 13.63 9.23 -19.87
N VAL A 465 12.97 9.61 -18.77
CA VAL A 465 13.62 10.25 -17.60
C VAL A 465 14.61 9.30 -16.91
N LEU A 466 14.30 8.02 -16.84
CA LEU A 466 15.22 7.01 -16.31
C LEU A 466 16.45 6.82 -17.21
N ALA A 467 16.29 6.90 -18.53
CA ALA A 467 17.39 6.80 -19.48
C ALA A 467 18.27 8.07 -19.48
N ASP A 468 17.65 9.24 -19.43
CA ASP A 468 18.29 10.55 -19.40
C ASP A 468 17.49 11.50 -18.48
N PRO A 469 17.95 11.75 -17.25
CA PRO A 469 17.25 12.66 -16.32
C PRO A 469 17.14 14.12 -16.80
N ASP A 470 17.96 14.51 -17.78
CA ASP A 470 17.97 15.85 -18.36
C ASP A 470 17.09 15.96 -19.63
N VAL A 471 16.39 14.89 -20.02
CA VAL A 471 15.53 14.87 -21.19
C VAL A 471 14.45 15.97 -21.10
N ALA A 472 14.18 16.64 -22.21
CA ALA A 472 13.07 17.57 -22.31
C ALA A 472 11.74 16.86 -22.05
N THR A 473 10.80 17.55 -21.43
CA THR A 473 9.47 17.02 -21.06
C THR A 473 8.40 17.59 -22.00
N PRO A 474 8.21 17.03 -23.21
CA PRO A 474 7.09 17.47 -24.05
C PRO A 474 5.78 17.08 -23.36
N GLY A 475 4.93 18.05 -23.09
CA GLY A 475 3.59 17.83 -22.52
C GLY A 475 3.49 17.92 -20.98
N TYR A 476 4.54 17.63 -20.23
CA TYR A 476 4.56 17.81 -18.78
C TYR A 476 5.32 19.11 -18.44
N GLY A 477 4.60 20.23 -18.26
CA GLY A 477 5.18 21.45 -17.68
C GLY A 477 5.71 22.51 -18.66
N GLU A 478 5.33 22.48 -19.94
CA GLU A 478 5.49 23.65 -20.82
C GLU A 478 4.15 24.39 -20.95
N GLU A 479 3.95 25.39 -20.10
CA GLU A 479 3.22 26.63 -20.38
C GLU A 479 3.84 27.79 -19.59
#